data_a503647388268c6fa5dd85be52e4338c
#
_entry.id   a503647388268c6fa5dd85be52e4338c
#
_cell.length_a   1.000
_cell.length_b   1.000
_cell.length_c   1.000
_cell.angle_alpha   90.00
_cell.angle_beta   90.00
_cell.angle_gamma   90.00
#
_symmetry.space_group_name_H-M   'P 1'
#
loop_
_entity.id
_entity.type
_entity.pdbx_description
1 polymer ?
#
loop_
_entity_poly.entity_id
_entity_poly.type
_entity_poly.pdbx_seq_one_letter_code
_entity_poly.pdbx_strand_id
1 'polypeptide(L)'
;MKVGLGNPTMPPHAPSDLGHFREYDKFQKNAKTELNNSTQRRNLNYATTQIRLKRQGVVDELDDWQQLREAGSTIKRDTLARLPELLEQFEENVTKRGGHVHWARDAKEASQIVTDLVKETGETDIVKIKSMLTQEIALNDVLEENGINARETDLAELIVQLGEDFPSHIVVPAIHRNRAEIRDIFTQKMPGASKDLTADPAELAEASRTFLREQFMKAKVAISGCNFGIAETGSVSIVESEGNGRMCLTMPETLITVMGIEKILPSFEDLGVFMQLLPRSSTGERMNPYTSIWSGVTENDGPQDFHIVLVDNGRTAALSNEIGREALKCIRCSACLNVCPVYERAGGHAYGSVYPGPIGAILTPQLAGMDSTDDVTASLPYASSLCGRCDEVCPVKIPITDVLLEMRHQKVEQHRPPVEGAMFSAIGQMWGHSKLWDKAVRMVAAGRILGGFNGVINKMPPPVSGWTDYRDVAVPPKKSVRQWFESDEAKRLMAEAKAEGVKGHAAPDATGTAGAEETPAPGASWTRYNRKEDEK
;
A
#
# COMPACT_ATOMS: atom_id res chain seq x y z
N MET A 1 -13.98 -30.10 15.47
CA MET A 1 -14.03 -29.37 16.74
C MET A 1 -13.75 -27.92 16.41
N LYS A 2 -14.77 -27.05 16.36
CA LYS A 2 -14.54 -25.62 16.22
C LYS A 2 -13.94 -25.15 17.55
N VAL A 3 -12.66 -24.87 17.57
CA VAL A 3 -12.05 -24.13 18.68
C VAL A 3 -12.65 -22.74 18.58
N GLY A 4 -13.62 -22.43 19.44
CA GLY A 4 -14.05 -21.07 19.64
C GLY A 4 -12.86 -20.34 20.25
N LEU A 5 -12.17 -19.57 19.43
CA LEU A 5 -11.34 -18.48 19.93
C LEU A 5 -12.34 -17.63 20.72
N GLY A 6 -12.20 -17.61 22.04
CA GLY A 6 -13.09 -16.86 22.94
C GLY A 6 -13.20 -15.46 22.37
N ASN A 7 -14.42 -14.93 22.35
CA ASN A 7 -14.61 -13.51 22.09
C ASN A 7 -13.57 -12.74 22.89
N PRO A 8 -12.69 -11.98 22.28
CA PRO A 8 -11.81 -11.13 23.05
C PRO A 8 -12.72 -10.24 23.90
N THR A 9 -12.60 -10.37 25.21
CA THR A 9 -13.29 -9.53 26.19
C THR A 9 -12.73 -8.10 26.19
N MET A 10 -11.95 -7.75 25.19
CA MET A 10 -11.50 -6.39 24.95
C MET A 10 -12.66 -5.60 24.34
N PRO A 11 -12.97 -4.40 24.88
CA PRO A 11 -13.88 -3.50 24.20
C PRO A 11 -13.37 -3.31 22.77
N PRO A 12 -14.27 -3.20 21.78
CA PRO A 12 -13.86 -2.87 20.43
C PRO A 12 -12.94 -1.66 20.53
N HIS A 13 -11.76 -1.73 19.90
CA HIS A 13 -10.84 -0.61 19.84
C HIS A 13 -11.65 0.62 19.46
N ALA A 14 -11.59 1.66 20.28
CA ALA A 14 -11.93 2.99 19.78
C ALA A 14 -10.99 3.21 18.58
N PRO A 15 -11.54 3.52 17.39
CA PRO A 15 -10.71 3.73 16.21
C PRO A 15 -9.61 4.71 16.60
N SER A 16 -8.35 4.26 16.52
CA SER A 16 -7.26 5.16 16.78
C SER A 16 -7.23 6.13 15.61
N ASP A 17 -7.46 7.41 15.87
CA ASP A 17 -7.30 8.48 14.88
C ASP A 17 -5.86 8.55 14.33
N LEU A 18 -4.95 7.76 14.88
CA LEU A 18 -3.52 7.86 14.68
C LEU A 18 -3.05 7.20 13.38
N GLY A 19 -3.71 6.36 12.70
CA GLY A 19 -3.29 5.82 11.38
C GLY A 19 -3.54 6.77 10.21
N HIS A 20 -4.04 7.99 10.44
CA HIS A 20 -4.47 8.95 9.43
C HIS A 20 -3.76 10.29 9.54
N PHE A 21 -3.66 10.98 8.43
CA PHE A 21 -3.36 12.40 8.41
C PHE A 21 -4.66 13.17 8.69
N ARG A 22 -4.80 13.76 9.85
CA ARG A 22 -6.04 14.40 10.35
C ARG A 22 -6.57 15.53 9.47
N GLU A 23 -5.70 16.14 8.66
CA GLU A 23 -6.03 17.26 7.76
C GLU A 23 -6.72 16.80 6.47
N TYR A 24 -6.82 15.49 6.24
CA TYR A 24 -7.33 14.93 4.99
C TYR A 24 -8.78 14.50 5.11
N ASP A 25 -9.48 14.71 4.01
CA ASP A 25 -10.85 14.27 3.79
C ASP A 25 -10.88 12.86 3.15
N LYS A 26 -12.05 12.41 2.72
CA LYS A 26 -12.20 11.19 1.93
C LYS A 26 -11.38 11.23 0.64
N PHE A 27 -10.93 10.05 0.21
CA PHE A 27 -10.07 9.86 -0.95
C PHE A 27 -10.50 10.65 -2.19
N GLN A 28 -11.78 10.65 -2.54
CA GLN A 28 -12.27 11.30 -3.76
C GLN A 28 -12.05 12.83 -3.74
N LYS A 29 -12.19 13.46 -2.58
CA LYS A 29 -11.98 14.91 -2.41
C LYS A 29 -10.48 15.21 -2.47
N ASN A 30 -9.66 14.46 -1.75
CA ASN A 30 -8.21 14.62 -1.75
C ASN A 30 -7.64 14.37 -3.14
N ALA A 31 -8.05 13.30 -3.82
CA ALA A 31 -7.62 12.99 -5.17
C ALA A 31 -7.94 14.12 -6.17
N LYS A 32 -9.09 14.76 -6.03
CA LYS A 32 -9.45 15.91 -6.88
C LYS A 32 -8.48 17.08 -6.70
N THR A 33 -8.00 17.32 -5.48
CA THR A 33 -6.99 18.33 -5.18
C THR A 33 -5.64 17.95 -5.76
N GLU A 34 -5.16 16.72 -5.48
CA GLU A 34 -3.85 16.23 -5.89
C GLU A 34 -3.70 16.11 -7.43
N LEU A 35 -4.78 15.80 -8.13
CA LEU A 35 -4.80 15.75 -9.59
C LEU A 35 -4.50 17.11 -10.27
N ASN A 36 -4.62 18.23 -9.57
CA ASN A 36 -4.24 19.54 -10.09
C ASN A 36 -2.72 19.77 -10.05
N ASN A 37 -1.96 19.01 -9.27
CA ASN A 37 -0.50 19.12 -9.19
C ASN A 37 0.18 18.35 -10.34
N SER A 38 0.41 19.05 -11.46
CA SER A 38 1.03 18.45 -12.66
C SER A 38 2.48 18.04 -12.44
N THR A 39 3.21 18.72 -11.55
CA THR A 39 4.61 18.39 -11.21
C THR A 39 4.68 17.09 -10.45
N GLN A 40 3.89 16.94 -9.39
CA GLN A 40 3.78 15.69 -8.64
C GLN A 40 3.41 14.51 -9.53
N ARG A 41 2.40 14.65 -10.40
CA ARG A 41 1.99 13.59 -11.33
C ARG A 41 3.11 13.15 -12.27
N ARG A 42 3.93 14.09 -12.74
CA ARG A 42 5.09 13.78 -13.59
C ARG A 42 6.16 13.04 -12.79
N ASN A 43 6.47 13.50 -11.58
CA ASN A 43 7.45 12.89 -10.71
C ASN A 43 7.06 11.45 -10.36
N LEU A 44 5.80 11.24 -9.95
CA LEU A 44 5.26 9.92 -9.62
C LEU A 44 5.29 8.97 -10.82
N ASN A 45 4.80 9.41 -11.98
CA ASN A 45 4.81 8.58 -13.20
C ASN A 45 6.24 8.15 -13.58
N TYR A 46 7.19 9.07 -13.54
CA TYR A 46 8.58 8.75 -13.82
C TYR A 46 9.17 7.77 -12.80
N ALA A 47 9.07 8.07 -11.52
CA ALA A 47 9.68 7.27 -10.47
C ALA A 47 9.07 5.86 -10.38
N THR A 48 7.74 5.73 -10.39
CA THR A 48 7.07 4.42 -10.34
C THR A 48 7.38 3.58 -11.58
N THR A 49 7.50 4.22 -12.76
CA THR A 49 7.89 3.53 -14.00
C THR A 49 9.32 2.99 -13.90
N GLN A 50 10.29 3.80 -13.42
CA GLN A 50 11.67 3.34 -13.26
C GLN A 50 11.78 2.18 -12.27
N ILE A 51 11.13 2.27 -11.11
CA ILE A 51 11.13 1.20 -10.10
C ILE A 51 10.48 -0.07 -10.67
N ARG A 52 9.37 0.05 -11.38
CA ARG A 52 8.67 -1.07 -12.01
C ARG A 52 9.53 -1.80 -13.04
N LEU A 53 10.27 -1.06 -13.89
CA LEU A 53 11.17 -1.63 -14.89
C LEU A 53 12.36 -2.35 -14.24
N LYS A 54 12.99 -1.72 -13.24
CA LYS A 54 14.05 -2.36 -12.46
C LYS A 54 13.57 -3.67 -11.81
N ARG A 55 12.40 -3.60 -11.13
CA ARG A 55 11.80 -4.78 -10.51
C ARG A 55 11.60 -5.91 -11.52
N GLN A 56 11.03 -5.60 -12.68
CA GLN A 56 10.79 -6.60 -13.72
C GLN A 56 12.08 -7.29 -14.12
N GLY A 57 13.17 -6.52 -14.36
CA GLY A 57 14.47 -7.07 -14.74
C GLY A 57 15.01 -8.08 -13.73
N VAL A 58 15.01 -7.73 -12.42
CA VAL A 58 15.56 -8.64 -11.38
C VAL A 58 14.64 -9.80 -11.01
N VAL A 59 13.35 -9.69 -11.32
CA VAL A 59 12.40 -10.80 -11.14
C VAL A 59 12.53 -11.80 -12.29
N ASP A 60 12.71 -11.34 -13.52
CA ASP A 60 12.85 -12.18 -14.71
C ASP A 60 14.18 -12.99 -14.71
N GLU A 61 15.12 -12.67 -13.83
CA GLU A 61 16.34 -13.44 -13.60
C GLU A 61 16.10 -14.76 -12.83
N LEU A 62 14.93 -14.91 -12.17
CA LEU A 62 14.61 -16.04 -11.31
C LEU A 62 13.55 -16.94 -11.97
N ASP A 63 13.93 -18.12 -12.39
CA ASP A 63 13.02 -19.12 -12.97
C ASP A 63 11.98 -19.63 -11.95
N ASP A 64 12.32 -19.58 -10.67
CA ASP A 64 11.50 -20.05 -9.54
C ASP A 64 10.76 -18.94 -8.78
N TRP A 65 10.66 -17.72 -9.35
CA TRP A 65 10.03 -16.58 -8.69
C TRP A 65 8.64 -16.88 -8.13
N GLN A 66 7.82 -17.68 -8.82
CA GLN A 66 6.48 -18.00 -8.36
C GLN A 66 6.49 -18.94 -7.16
N GLN A 67 7.44 -19.88 -7.11
CA GLN A 67 7.66 -20.77 -5.97
C GLN A 67 8.17 -19.99 -4.76
N LEU A 68 9.07 -19.04 -4.98
CA LEU A 68 9.59 -18.16 -3.93
C LEU A 68 8.47 -17.30 -3.32
N ARG A 69 7.56 -16.75 -4.15
CA ARG A 69 6.36 -16.03 -3.68
C ARG A 69 5.43 -16.93 -2.85
N GLU A 70 5.25 -18.19 -3.27
CA GLU A 70 4.44 -19.15 -2.52
C GLU A 70 5.05 -19.47 -1.18
N ALA A 71 6.38 -19.69 -1.13
CA ALA A 71 7.11 -19.89 0.13
C ALA A 71 6.89 -18.72 1.09
N GLY A 72 7.12 -17.48 0.64
CA GLY A 72 6.89 -16.30 1.47
C GLY A 72 5.43 -16.14 1.93
N SER A 73 4.45 -16.47 1.07
CA SER A 73 3.03 -16.45 1.43
C SER A 73 2.70 -17.50 2.49
N THR A 74 3.25 -18.72 2.34
CA THR A 74 3.04 -19.84 3.26
C THR A 74 3.67 -19.55 4.62
N ILE A 75 4.92 -19.11 4.67
CA ILE A 75 5.59 -18.71 5.92
C ILE A 75 4.76 -17.68 6.66
N LYS A 76 4.29 -16.62 5.98
CA LYS A 76 3.47 -15.59 6.63
C LYS A 76 2.12 -16.11 7.10
N ARG A 77 1.46 -16.98 6.35
CA ARG A 77 0.19 -17.61 6.77
C ARG A 77 0.38 -18.47 8.01
N ASP A 78 1.40 -19.32 8.01
CA ASP A 78 1.71 -20.21 9.12
C ASP A 78 2.14 -19.43 10.37
N THR A 79 2.94 -18.37 10.19
CA THR A 79 3.29 -17.41 11.25
C THR A 79 2.04 -16.81 11.91
N LEU A 80 1.11 -16.29 11.10
CA LEU A 80 -0.12 -15.68 11.63
C LEU A 80 -1.03 -16.68 12.32
N ALA A 81 -1.01 -17.95 11.91
CA ALA A 81 -1.77 -19.02 12.57
C ALA A 81 -1.19 -19.41 13.94
N ARG A 82 0.12 -19.21 14.14
CA ARG A 82 0.86 -19.53 15.37
C ARG A 82 1.35 -18.29 16.10
N LEU A 83 0.77 -17.12 15.81
CA LEU A 83 1.29 -15.84 16.27
C LEU A 83 1.51 -15.76 17.78
N PRO A 84 0.59 -16.18 18.67
CA PRO A 84 0.81 -16.13 20.11
C PRO A 84 2.03 -16.94 20.56
N GLU A 85 2.16 -18.18 20.11
CA GLU A 85 3.29 -19.06 20.41
C GLU A 85 4.64 -18.44 19.99
N LEU A 86 4.68 -17.88 18.78
CA LEU A 86 5.90 -17.28 18.23
C LEU A 86 6.27 -15.97 18.94
N LEU A 87 5.30 -15.20 19.39
CA LEU A 87 5.55 -13.98 20.16
C LEU A 87 6.07 -14.30 21.57
N GLU A 88 5.54 -15.31 22.24
CA GLU A 88 6.06 -15.78 23.54
C GLU A 88 7.50 -16.28 23.38
N GLN A 89 7.78 -17.08 22.36
CA GLN A 89 9.14 -17.55 22.04
C GLN A 89 10.10 -16.38 21.77
N PHE A 90 9.63 -15.38 21.03
CA PHE A 90 10.42 -14.19 20.72
C PHE A 90 10.79 -13.42 21.98
N GLU A 91 9.80 -13.11 22.84
CA GLU A 91 10.02 -12.43 24.11
C GLU A 91 10.99 -13.19 25.02
N GLU A 92 10.82 -14.51 25.14
CA GLU A 92 11.72 -15.34 25.94
C GLU A 92 13.17 -15.25 25.43
N ASN A 93 13.38 -15.32 24.10
CA ASN A 93 14.71 -15.29 23.50
C ASN A 93 15.35 -13.90 23.55
N VAL A 94 14.57 -12.81 23.41
CA VAL A 94 15.05 -11.43 23.61
C VAL A 94 15.51 -11.24 25.04
N THR A 95 14.70 -11.64 26.01
CA THR A 95 14.98 -11.49 27.45
C THR A 95 16.23 -12.28 27.87
N LYS A 96 16.39 -13.50 27.39
CA LYS A 96 17.59 -14.33 27.63
C LYS A 96 18.89 -13.66 27.16
N ARG A 97 18.80 -12.75 26.19
CA ARG A 97 19.94 -12.02 25.61
C ARG A 97 20.09 -10.61 26.15
N GLY A 98 19.42 -10.29 27.25
CA GLY A 98 19.53 -9.00 27.94
C GLY A 98 18.70 -7.87 27.33
N GLY A 99 17.77 -8.17 26.43
CA GLY A 99 16.81 -7.18 25.92
C GLY A 99 15.53 -7.15 26.76
N HIS A 100 14.79 -6.06 26.66
CA HIS A 100 13.53 -5.82 27.35
C HIS A 100 12.37 -5.76 26.34
N VAL A 101 11.30 -6.52 26.59
CA VAL A 101 10.12 -6.52 25.74
C VAL A 101 8.96 -5.81 26.44
N HIS A 102 8.34 -4.89 25.72
CA HIS A 102 7.17 -4.14 26.15
C HIS A 102 6.01 -4.43 25.21
N TRP A 103 4.80 -4.57 25.76
CA TRP A 103 3.59 -4.83 25.00
C TRP A 103 2.71 -3.59 24.99
N ALA A 104 2.30 -3.16 23.80
CA ALA A 104 1.41 -2.03 23.60
C ALA A 104 0.15 -2.46 22.85
N ARG A 105 -1.01 -2.21 23.42
CA ARG A 105 -2.31 -2.55 22.86
C ARG A 105 -2.71 -1.64 21.71
N ASP A 106 -2.31 -0.37 21.80
CA ASP A 106 -2.68 0.67 20.86
C ASP A 106 -1.57 1.71 20.66
N ALA A 107 -1.81 2.65 19.76
CA ALA A 107 -0.88 3.71 19.42
C ALA A 107 -0.50 4.60 20.59
N LYS A 108 -1.46 4.90 21.47
CA LYS A 108 -1.24 5.77 22.64
C LYS A 108 -0.32 5.10 23.65
N GLU A 109 -0.58 3.83 23.97
CA GLU A 109 0.26 3.07 24.89
C GLU A 109 1.67 2.88 24.33
N ALA A 110 1.79 2.57 23.01
CA ALA A 110 3.08 2.43 22.36
C ALA A 110 3.91 3.72 22.40
N SER A 111 3.31 4.84 22.05
CA SER A 111 3.99 6.14 22.07
C SER A 111 4.35 6.58 23.49
N GLN A 112 3.50 6.25 24.49
CA GLN A 112 3.79 6.54 25.89
C GLN A 112 4.99 5.72 26.40
N ILE A 113 5.04 4.41 26.13
CA ILE A 113 6.15 3.54 26.53
C ILE A 113 7.47 4.07 25.92
N VAL A 114 7.49 4.37 24.63
CA VAL A 114 8.69 4.90 23.97
C VAL A 114 9.12 6.24 24.58
N THR A 115 8.16 7.13 24.85
CA THR A 115 8.45 8.44 25.46
C THR A 115 9.03 8.29 26.85
N ASP A 116 8.49 7.39 27.66
CA ASP A 116 8.97 7.15 29.03
C ASP A 116 10.40 6.57 28.99
N LEU A 117 10.68 5.59 28.15
CA LEU A 117 12.01 5.02 27.95
C LEU A 117 13.03 6.08 27.54
N VAL A 118 12.68 7.00 26.62
CA VAL A 118 13.58 8.10 26.25
C VAL A 118 13.81 9.04 27.45
N LYS A 119 12.76 9.40 28.20
CA LYS A 119 12.87 10.27 29.38
C LYS A 119 13.76 9.68 30.48
N GLU A 120 13.74 8.37 30.66
CA GLU A 120 14.59 7.67 31.63
C GLU A 120 16.07 7.86 31.33
N THR A 121 16.46 8.03 30.07
CA THR A 121 17.87 8.33 29.68
C THR A 121 18.28 9.77 29.95
N GLY A 122 17.33 10.69 30.12
CA GLY A 122 17.58 12.13 30.25
C GLY A 122 17.91 12.85 28.93
N GLU A 123 17.88 12.15 27.80
CA GLU A 123 18.18 12.72 26.48
C GLU A 123 16.93 13.36 25.85
N THR A 124 17.14 14.48 25.13
CA THR A 124 16.09 15.21 24.42
C THR A 124 16.29 15.26 22.91
N ASP A 125 17.51 15.00 22.43
CA ASP A 125 17.85 14.91 21.02
C ASP A 125 18.26 13.48 20.70
N ILE A 126 17.42 12.80 19.91
CA ILE A 126 17.58 11.38 19.58
C ILE A 126 17.56 11.17 18.06
N VAL A 127 18.07 10.04 17.60
CA VAL A 127 18.02 9.66 16.19
C VAL A 127 16.97 8.58 15.96
N LYS A 128 16.41 8.56 14.76
CA LYS A 128 15.37 7.62 14.40
C LYS A 128 15.52 7.10 12.98
N ILE A 129 15.34 5.79 12.81
CA ILE A 129 15.22 5.15 11.50
C ILE A 129 13.78 5.25 11.05
N LYS A 130 13.57 5.54 9.79
CA LYS A 130 12.25 5.54 9.17
C LYS A 130 11.50 4.24 9.46
N SER A 131 10.30 4.38 9.97
CA SER A 131 9.39 3.26 10.22
C SER A 131 7.95 3.66 9.96
N MET A 132 7.24 2.86 9.14
CA MET A 132 5.81 3.05 8.90
C MET A 132 4.98 2.91 10.17
N LEU A 133 5.41 2.04 11.11
CA LEU A 133 4.71 1.84 12.36
C LEU A 133 4.85 3.05 13.29
N THR A 134 6.02 3.66 13.36
CA THR A 134 6.20 4.88 14.17
C THR A 134 5.41 6.06 13.64
N GLN A 135 5.17 6.12 12.32
CA GLN A 135 4.24 7.08 11.71
C GLN A 135 2.77 6.72 12.00
N GLU A 136 2.43 5.43 11.96
CA GLU A 136 1.08 4.93 12.28
C GLU A 136 0.66 5.33 13.70
N ILE A 137 1.57 5.29 14.64
CA ILE A 137 1.33 5.68 16.04
C ILE A 137 1.62 7.17 16.34
N ALA A 138 1.85 7.99 15.30
CA ALA A 138 2.19 9.43 15.40
C ALA A 138 3.32 9.71 16.42
N LEU A 139 4.33 8.83 16.46
CA LEU A 139 5.36 8.86 17.52
C LEU A 139 6.13 10.17 17.54
N ASN A 140 6.47 10.76 16.38
CA ASN A 140 7.24 12.00 16.33
C ASN A 140 6.48 13.17 16.98
N ASP A 141 5.15 13.25 16.73
CA ASP A 141 4.30 14.30 17.31
C ASP A 141 4.24 14.17 18.84
N VAL A 142 4.06 12.94 19.34
CA VAL A 142 4.03 12.67 20.79
C VAL A 142 5.37 12.98 21.45
N LEU A 143 6.49 12.63 20.81
CA LEU A 143 7.83 12.95 21.32
C LEU A 143 8.05 14.46 21.37
N GLU A 144 7.68 15.19 20.31
CA GLU A 144 7.82 16.66 20.24
C GLU A 144 6.96 17.35 21.30
N GLU A 145 5.72 16.93 21.51
CA GLU A 145 4.84 17.41 22.60
C GLU A 145 5.46 17.20 23.99
N ASN A 146 6.33 16.22 24.12
CA ASN A 146 7.08 15.93 25.35
C ASN A 146 8.49 16.54 25.40
N GLY A 147 8.84 17.41 24.46
CA GLY A 147 10.13 18.10 24.41
C GLY A 147 11.28 17.24 23.90
N ILE A 148 11.00 16.13 23.22
CA ILE A 148 11.99 15.23 22.63
C ILE A 148 12.05 15.43 21.13
N ASN A 149 13.20 15.76 20.58
CA ASN A 149 13.45 15.96 19.17
C ASN A 149 13.99 14.65 18.55
N ALA A 150 13.12 13.91 17.85
CA ALA A 150 13.50 12.69 17.14
C ALA A 150 13.90 13.01 15.69
N ARG A 151 15.21 12.96 15.41
CA ARG A 151 15.75 13.27 14.09
C ARG A 151 15.66 12.05 13.17
N GLU A 152 14.92 12.21 12.06
CA GLU A 152 14.88 11.21 10.99
C GLU A 152 16.26 11.12 10.31
N THR A 153 16.71 9.89 10.04
CA THR A 153 18.04 9.63 9.51
C THR A 153 18.09 9.10 8.08
N ASP A 154 16.96 8.68 7.53
CA ASP A 154 16.80 8.43 6.10
C ASP A 154 16.76 9.75 5.32
N LEU A 155 17.43 9.83 4.17
CA LEU A 155 17.42 11.04 3.34
C LEU A 155 16.00 11.49 2.99
N ALA A 156 15.16 10.57 2.55
CA ALA A 156 13.81 10.89 2.12
C ALA A 156 12.89 11.32 3.28
N GLU A 157 13.02 10.70 4.46
CA GLU A 157 12.27 11.10 5.66
C GLU A 157 12.82 12.42 6.24
N LEU A 158 14.12 12.65 6.18
CA LEU A 158 14.69 13.93 6.57
C LEU A 158 14.14 15.09 5.72
N ILE A 159 14.00 14.89 4.41
CA ILE A 159 13.37 15.86 3.50
C ILE A 159 11.93 16.15 3.91
N VAL A 160 11.15 15.11 4.21
CA VAL A 160 9.77 15.22 4.66
C VAL A 160 9.69 15.96 6.00
N GLN A 161 10.52 15.56 6.98
CA GLN A 161 10.57 16.18 8.31
C GLN A 161 10.94 17.67 8.24
N LEU A 162 12.02 18.01 7.52
CA LEU A 162 12.45 19.40 7.34
C LEU A 162 11.45 20.23 6.54
N GLY A 163 10.74 19.59 5.61
CA GLY A 163 9.71 20.21 4.80
C GLY A 163 8.38 20.40 5.52
N GLU A 164 8.25 19.92 6.76
CA GLU A 164 6.98 19.92 7.52
C GLU A 164 5.85 19.30 6.68
N ASP A 165 6.15 18.16 6.04
CA ASP A 165 5.32 17.49 5.04
C ASP A 165 4.97 16.06 5.49
N PHE A 166 4.12 15.38 4.74
CA PHE A 166 3.78 13.97 4.96
C PHE A 166 4.41 13.06 3.91
N PRO A 167 4.80 11.83 4.29
CA PRO A 167 5.30 10.86 3.34
C PRO A 167 4.21 10.44 2.36
N SER A 168 4.56 10.31 1.07
CA SER A 168 3.61 9.93 0.03
C SER A 168 3.83 8.52 -0.54
N HIS A 169 4.89 7.82 -0.07
CA HIS A 169 5.23 6.46 -0.50
C HIS A 169 5.90 5.69 0.65
N ILE A 170 5.66 4.38 0.73
CA ILE A 170 6.16 3.55 1.83
C ILE A 170 7.70 3.42 1.81
N VAL A 171 8.33 3.26 0.63
CA VAL A 171 9.78 3.03 0.51
C VAL A 171 10.53 4.32 0.13
N VAL A 172 9.91 5.21 -0.63
CA VAL A 172 10.50 6.49 -1.07
C VAL A 172 9.60 7.65 -0.63
N PRO A 173 9.62 8.05 0.65
CA PRO A 173 8.67 8.98 1.24
C PRO A 173 8.52 10.31 0.51
N ALA A 174 9.62 10.90 0.05
CA ALA A 174 9.66 12.19 -0.66
C ALA A 174 9.52 12.07 -2.19
N ILE A 175 8.96 10.98 -2.73
CA ILE A 175 8.82 10.72 -4.18
C ILE A 175 8.06 11.83 -4.94
N HIS A 176 7.27 12.60 -4.25
CA HIS A 176 6.50 13.73 -4.79
C HIS A 176 7.34 15.02 -4.96
N ARG A 177 8.50 15.11 -4.31
CA ARG A 177 9.40 16.27 -4.37
C ARG A 177 10.42 16.14 -5.50
N ASN A 178 10.80 17.26 -6.10
CA ASN A 178 11.89 17.33 -7.05
C ASN A 178 13.15 17.95 -6.40
N ARG A 179 14.28 17.87 -7.10
CA ARG A 179 15.58 18.32 -6.58
C ARG A 179 15.63 19.80 -6.22
N ALA A 180 14.91 20.65 -6.96
CA ALA A 180 14.88 22.09 -6.67
C ALA A 180 14.11 22.37 -5.38
N GLU A 181 12.98 21.68 -5.17
CA GLU A 181 12.22 21.77 -3.90
C GLU A 181 13.05 21.25 -2.72
N ILE A 182 13.81 20.16 -2.90
CA ILE A 182 14.69 19.61 -1.86
C ILE A 182 15.80 20.61 -1.51
N ARG A 183 16.44 21.22 -2.53
CA ARG A 183 17.44 22.30 -2.30
C ARG A 183 16.82 23.43 -1.47
N ASP A 184 15.63 23.88 -1.81
CA ASP A 184 14.97 24.99 -1.12
C ASP A 184 14.64 24.63 0.33
N ILE A 185 14.20 23.39 0.60
CA ILE A 185 13.99 22.88 1.96
C ILE A 185 15.33 22.88 2.73
N PHE A 186 16.39 22.34 2.16
CA PHE A 186 17.68 22.26 2.85
C PHE A 186 18.28 23.63 3.15
N THR A 187 18.27 24.55 2.19
CA THR A 187 18.80 25.90 2.38
C THR A 187 18.03 26.72 3.41
N GLN A 188 16.73 26.43 3.60
CA GLN A 188 15.88 27.17 4.53
C GLN A 188 15.78 26.53 5.92
N LYS A 189 15.80 25.20 6.00
CA LYS A 189 15.42 24.46 7.22
C LYS A 189 16.55 23.60 7.81
N MET A 190 17.54 23.19 7.02
CA MET A 190 18.61 22.32 7.53
C MET A 190 19.72 23.15 8.19
N PRO A 191 19.99 22.95 9.49
CA PRO A 191 21.08 23.65 10.17
C PRO A 191 22.43 23.41 9.49
N GLY A 192 23.20 24.46 9.26
CA GLY A 192 24.54 24.37 8.65
C GLY A 192 24.56 24.18 7.14
N ALA A 193 23.41 24.11 6.47
CA ALA A 193 23.37 24.04 5.01
C ALA A 193 23.89 25.32 4.35
N SER A 194 24.71 25.18 3.29
CA SER A 194 25.17 26.33 2.51
C SER A 194 24.00 27.02 1.82
N LYS A 195 24.02 28.34 1.79
CA LYS A 195 23.05 29.14 1.03
C LYS A 195 23.25 29.04 -0.48
N ASP A 196 24.43 28.62 -0.90
CA ASP A 196 24.80 28.44 -2.31
C ASP A 196 24.60 27.00 -2.78
N LEU A 197 23.90 26.16 -1.98
CA LEU A 197 23.59 24.77 -2.33
C LEU A 197 22.84 24.70 -3.66
N THR A 198 23.30 23.85 -4.56
CA THR A 198 22.66 23.67 -5.87
C THR A 198 21.66 22.51 -5.84
N ALA A 199 20.95 22.28 -6.95
CA ALA A 199 20.06 21.14 -7.11
C ALA A 199 20.79 19.88 -7.65
N ASP A 200 22.13 19.86 -7.59
CA ASP A 200 22.92 18.69 -7.93
C ASP A 200 22.70 17.59 -6.87
N PRO A 201 22.39 16.34 -7.30
CA PRO A 201 22.12 15.26 -6.35
C PRO A 201 23.28 14.94 -5.41
N ALA A 202 24.54 15.06 -5.89
CA ALA A 202 25.71 14.75 -5.07
C ALA A 202 25.90 15.81 -3.97
N GLU A 203 25.70 17.09 -4.29
CA GLU A 203 25.76 18.18 -3.32
C GLU A 203 24.66 18.07 -2.26
N LEU A 204 23.42 17.74 -2.67
CA LEU A 204 22.31 17.54 -1.74
C LEU A 204 22.55 16.35 -0.81
N ALA A 205 23.05 15.23 -1.36
CA ALA A 205 23.40 14.05 -0.57
C ALA A 205 24.53 14.33 0.40
N GLU A 206 25.57 15.07 -0.01
CA GLU A 206 26.70 15.43 0.85
C GLU A 206 26.29 16.37 1.97
N ALA A 207 25.42 17.34 1.70
CA ALA A 207 24.88 18.23 2.74
C ALA A 207 24.12 17.43 3.80
N SER A 208 23.24 16.50 3.39
CA SER A 208 22.53 15.61 4.29
C SER A 208 23.50 14.70 5.08
N ARG A 209 24.48 14.09 4.40
CA ARG A 209 25.49 13.23 5.02
C ARG A 209 26.26 13.96 6.11
N THR A 210 26.71 15.19 5.85
CA THR A 210 27.45 16.01 6.80
C THR A 210 26.58 16.35 8.01
N PHE A 211 25.35 16.78 7.79
CA PHE A 211 24.41 17.08 8.86
C PHE A 211 24.10 15.84 9.72
N LEU A 212 23.76 14.72 9.12
CA LEU A 212 23.39 13.49 9.84
C LEU A 212 24.60 12.87 10.57
N ARG A 213 25.81 12.99 10.03
CA ARG A 213 27.03 12.53 10.74
C ARG A 213 27.15 13.18 12.12
N GLU A 214 26.88 14.48 12.21
CA GLU A 214 26.93 15.17 13.51
C GLU A 214 25.84 14.65 14.47
N GLN A 215 24.68 14.33 13.95
CA GLN A 215 23.59 13.75 14.77
C GLN A 215 23.98 12.37 15.30
N PHE A 216 24.49 11.48 14.44
CA PHE A 216 24.93 10.15 14.85
C PHE A 216 26.04 10.18 15.92
N MET A 217 26.98 11.11 15.80
CA MET A 217 28.10 11.21 16.75
C MET A 217 27.69 11.72 18.14
N LYS A 218 26.53 12.35 18.26
CA LYS A 218 26.03 12.93 19.52
C LYS A 218 24.92 12.07 20.15
N ALA A 219 24.17 11.34 19.34
CA ALA A 219 23.00 10.61 19.80
C ALA A 219 23.38 9.47 20.73
N LYS A 220 22.74 9.41 21.90
CA LYS A 220 22.84 8.31 22.85
C LYS A 220 21.63 7.37 22.80
N VAL A 221 20.54 7.83 22.22
CA VAL A 221 19.33 7.05 22.06
C VAL A 221 18.97 6.97 20.58
N ALA A 222 18.62 5.78 20.11
CA ALA A 222 18.04 5.56 18.80
C ALA A 222 16.71 4.85 18.87
N ILE A 223 15.78 5.25 18.00
CA ILE A 223 14.53 4.53 17.75
C ILE A 223 14.62 3.86 16.37
N SER A 224 14.31 2.57 16.32
CA SER A 224 14.21 1.80 15.07
C SER A 224 12.81 1.23 14.86
N GLY A 225 12.47 0.97 13.59
CA GLY A 225 11.46 0.00 13.24
C GLY A 225 12.04 -1.41 13.16
N CYS A 226 11.23 -2.35 12.67
CA CYS A 226 11.65 -3.72 12.40
C CYS A 226 11.01 -4.21 11.10
N ASN A 227 11.81 -4.74 10.19
CA ASN A 227 11.28 -5.42 9.01
C ASN A 227 10.79 -6.82 9.38
N PHE A 228 11.58 -7.58 10.14
CA PHE A 228 11.26 -8.91 10.60
C PHE A 228 11.84 -9.17 12.00
N GLY A 229 11.01 -9.67 12.92
CA GLY A 229 11.43 -10.26 14.19
C GLY A 229 11.57 -11.77 14.02
N ILE A 230 12.60 -12.39 14.57
CA ILE A 230 12.88 -13.82 14.41
C ILE A 230 12.66 -14.51 15.75
N ALA A 231 11.60 -15.32 15.85
CA ALA A 231 11.19 -15.94 17.12
C ALA A 231 12.26 -16.89 17.67
N GLU A 232 12.85 -17.70 16.81
CA GLU A 232 13.90 -18.67 17.16
C GLU A 232 15.09 -18.04 17.89
N THR A 233 15.46 -16.83 17.51
CA THR A 233 16.67 -16.18 18.04
C THR A 233 16.42 -14.95 18.89
N GLY A 234 15.19 -14.43 18.96
CA GLY A 234 14.91 -13.14 19.59
C GLY A 234 15.56 -11.95 18.88
N SER A 235 15.79 -12.09 17.57
CA SER A 235 16.51 -11.08 16.79
C SER A 235 15.56 -10.18 16.03
N VAL A 236 15.96 -8.92 15.83
CA VAL A 236 15.31 -7.96 14.92
C VAL A 236 16.17 -7.78 13.67
N SER A 237 15.53 -7.78 12.50
CA SER A 237 16.17 -7.54 11.21
C SER A 237 15.69 -6.21 10.63
N ILE A 238 16.66 -5.36 10.29
CA ILE A 238 16.47 -4.05 9.66
C ILE A 238 17.12 -4.10 8.27
N VAL A 239 16.34 -3.78 7.25
CA VAL A 239 16.75 -3.82 5.84
C VAL A 239 16.70 -2.41 5.27
N GLU A 240 17.85 -1.88 4.85
CA GLU A 240 17.99 -0.51 4.38
C GLU A 240 19.11 -0.35 3.34
N SER A 241 19.24 0.81 2.70
CA SER A 241 20.17 1.03 1.59
C SER A 241 21.21 2.14 1.85
N GLU A 242 21.06 2.92 2.91
CA GLU A 242 21.85 4.14 3.14
C GLU A 242 22.92 3.99 4.21
N GLY A 243 22.86 2.96 5.04
CA GLY A 243 23.74 2.73 6.18
C GLY A 243 23.32 3.46 7.46
N ASN A 244 22.29 4.31 7.40
CA ASN A 244 21.72 5.03 8.54
C ASN A 244 21.15 4.08 9.59
N GLY A 245 20.49 3.02 9.16
CA GLY A 245 19.96 1.98 10.03
C GLY A 245 21.07 1.33 10.86
N ARG A 246 22.16 0.96 10.21
CA ARG A 246 23.33 0.39 10.89
C ARG A 246 23.92 1.35 11.92
N MET A 247 24.02 2.65 11.58
CA MET A 247 24.52 3.67 12.53
C MET A 247 23.61 3.77 13.77
N CYS A 248 22.29 3.81 13.57
CA CYS A 248 21.33 3.85 14.68
C CYS A 248 21.35 2.58 15.56
N LEU A 249 21.67 1.42 14.98
CA LEU A 249 21.71 0.16 15.73
C LEU A 249 23.00 -0.05 16.52
N THR A 250 24.09 0.64 16.17
CA THR A 250 25.42 0.32 16.69
C THR A 250 26.06 1.43 17.51
N MET A 251 25.68 2.68 17.31
CA MET A 251 26.35 3.81 17.97
C MET A 251 25.72 4.25 19.30
N PRO A 252 24.39 4.34 19.43
CA PRO A 252 23.73 4.77 20.65
C PRO A 252 23.91 3.79 21.81
N GLU A 253 23.81 4.31 23.02
CA GLU A 253 23.83 3.52 24.25
C GLU A 253 22.51 2.78 24.48
N THR A 254 21.38 3.41 24.10
CA THR A 254 20.02 2.86 24.22
C THR A 254 19.40 2.70 22.83
N LEU A 255 18.89 1.51 22.53
CA LEU A 255 18.14 1.19 21.30
C LEU A 255 16.71 0.80 21.64
N ILE A 256 15.74 1.52 21.08
CA ILE A 256 14.31 1.22 21.21
C ILE A 256 13.76 0.81 19.85
N THR A 257 13.39 -0.47 19.68
CA THR A 257 12.83 -1.00 18.44
C THR A 257 11.31 -1.11 18.55
N VAL A 258 10.57 -0.46 17.66
CA VAL A 258 9.10 -0.51 17.62
C VAL A 258 8.66 -1.46 16.51
N MET A 259 7.94 -2.52 16.85
CA MET A 259 7.59 -3.60 15.94
C MET A 259 6.11 -4.00 16.05
N GLY A 260 5.41 -4.06 14.91
CA GLY A 260 4.08 -4.67 14.85
C GLY A 260 4.16 -6.18 15.07
N ILE A 261 3.21 -6.75 15.83
CA ILE A 261 3.20 -8.17 16.16
C ILE A 261 3.19 -9.08 14.92
N GLU A 262 2.67 -8.61 13.80
CA GLU A 262 2.63 -9.34 12.53
C GLU A 262 3.99 -9.49 11.83
N LYS A 263 5.05 -8.84 12.36
CA LYS A 263 6.39 -8.86 11.74
C LYS A 263 7.23 -10.06 12.12
N ILE A 264 6.76 -10.90 13.00
CA ILE A 264 7.45 -12.14 13.40
C ILE A 264 7.63 -13.09 12.20
N LEU A 265 8.76 -13.79 12.22
CA LEU A 265 9.06 -14.99 11.44
C LEU A 265 9.46 -16.11 12.40
N PRO A 266 9.17 -17.38 12.08
CA PRO A 266 9.49 -18.51 12.96
C PRO A 266 10.99 -18.71 13.15
N SER A 267 11.75 -18.74 12.07
CA SER A 267 13.17 -19.10 12.09
C SER A 267 14.06 -18.13 11.32
N PHE A 268 15.36 -18.25 11.55
CA PHE A 268 16.37 -17.50 10.81
C PHE A 268 16.46 -17.96 9.34
N GLU A 269 16.16 -19.22 9.07
CA GLU A 269 16.11 -19.76 7.71
C GLU A 269 14.99 -19.13 6.89
N ASP A 270 13.81 -18.92 7.50
CA ASP A 270 12.68 -18.25 6.88
C ASP A 270 13.02 -16.82 6.43
N LEU A 271 13.88 -16.11 7.18
CA LEU A 271 14.35 -14.78 6.79
C LEU A 271 15.02 -14.79 5.41
N GLY A 272 15.72 -15.86 5.04
CA GLY A 272 16.39 -16.01 3.75
C GLY A 272 15.44 -15.87 2.55
N VAL A 273 14.20 -16.34 2.67
CA VAL A 273 13.14 -16.16 1.66
C VAL A 273 12.80 -14.68 1.49
N PHE A 274 12.64 -13.96 2.59
CA PHE A 274 12.27 -12.53 2.55
C PHE A 274 13.42 -11.63 2.11
N MET A 275 14.68 -12.03 2.36
CA MET A 275 15.85 -11.31 1.85
C MET A 275 15.97 -11.39 0.31
N GLN A 276 15.30 -12.32 -0.33
CA GLN A 276 15.18 -12.37 -1.78
C GLN A 276 13.92 -11.63 -2.27
N LEU A 277 12.79 -11.79 -1.58
CA LEU A 277 11.51 -11.19 -1.98
C LEU A 277 11.47 -9.68 -1.81
N LEU A 278 11.95 -9.16 -0.67
CA LEU A 278 11.82 -7.74 -0.31
C LEU A 278 12.62 -6.82 -1.22
N PRO A 279 13.94 -6.98 -1.44
CA PRO A 279 14.71 -6.08 -2.27
C PRO A 279 14.23 -6.04 -3.72
N ARG A 280 13.99 -7.22 -4.32
CA ARG A 280 13.49 -7.32 -5.69
C ARG A 280 12.14 -6.65 -5.86
N SER A 281 11.28 -6.73 -4.85
CA SER A 281 9.94 -6.16 -4.91
C SER A 281 9.88 -4.67 -4.59
N SER A 282 10.82 -4.14 -3.79
CA SER A 282 10.82 -2.74 -3.35
C SER A 282 11.51 -1.80 -4.34
N THR A 283 12.82 -1.92 -4.49
CA THR A 283 13.65 -1.03 -5.32
C THR A 283 14.17 -1.69 -6.60
N GLY A 284 13.84 -2.97 -6.82
CA GLY A 284 14.30 -3.74 -7.97
C GLY A 284 15.78 -4.09 -7.86
N GLU A 285 16.20 -4.59 -6.71
CA GLU A 285 17.58 -4.98 -6.45
C GLU A 285 17.68 -6.45 -6.06
N ARG A 286 18.76 -7.13 -6.45
CA ARG A 286 18.96 -8.55 -6.13
C ARG A 286 19.10 -8.78 -4.64
N MET A 287 19.72 -7.83 -3.93
CA MET A 287 19.88 -7.82 -2.48
C MET A 287 19.99 -6.37 -1.97
N ASN A 288 19.62 -6.14 -0.73
CA ASN A 288 19.84 -4.84 -0.11
C ASN A 288 21.33 -4.66 0.24
N PRO A 289 21.87 -3.44 0.12
CA PRO A 289 23.25 -3.13 0.54
C PRO A 289 23.50 -3.41 2.00
N TYR A 290 22.52 -3.14 2.86
CA TYR A 290 22.61 -3.36 4.30
C TYR A 290 21.43 -4.17 4.82
N THR A 291 21.74 -5.28 5.46
CA THR A 291 20.81 -6.04 6.31
C THR A 291 21.47 -6.18 7.66
N SER A 292 20.94 -5.50 8.64
CA SER A 292 21.45 -5.52 10.01
C SER A 292 20.55 -6.37 10.89
N ILE A 293 21.15 -7.27 11.67
CA ILE A 293 20.45 -8.15 12.59
C ILE A 293 20.97 -7.87 13.99
N TRP A 294 20.06 -7.60 14.92
CA TRP A 294 20.39 -7.31 16.30
C TRP A 294 19.71 -8.31 17.23
N SER A 295 20.49 -8.95 18.11
CA SER A 295 19.99 -10.12 18.86
C SER A 295 20.08 -9.97 20.36
N GLY A 296 20.40 -8.78 20.89
CA GLY A 296 20.50 -8.56 22.33
C GLY A 296 21.66 -7.66 22.72
N VAL A 297 22.07 -7.73 23.97
CA VAL A 297 23.12 -6.87 24.55
C VAL A 297 24.44 -7.64 24.62
N THR A 298 25.51 -7.00 24.19
CA THR A 298 26.89 -7.49 24.34
C THR A 298 27.70 -6.42 25.07
N GLU A 299 28.34 -6.78 26.18
CA GLU A 299 29.09 -5.85 26.98
C GLU A 299 30.17 -5.11 26.15
N ASN A 300 30.15 -3.79 26.19
CA ASN A 300 31.04 -2.89 25.45
C ASN A 300 30.97 -2.94 23.91
N ASP A 301 29.90 -3.54 23.34
CA ASP A 301 29.65 -3.57 21.88
C ASP A 301 28.22 -3.21 21.55
N GLY A 302 28.03 -2.06 20.91
CA GLY A 302 26.71 -1.50 20.56
C GLY A 302 25.87 -1.05 21.76
N PRO A 303 24.56 -0.97 21.62
CA PRO A 303 23.65 -0.58 22.69
C PRO A 303 23.75 -1.48 23.90
N GLN A 304 23.88 -0.85 25.07
CA GLN A 304 23.94 -1.53 26.36
C GLN A 304 22.55 -1.66 27.00
N ASP A 305 21.59 -0.92 26.45
CA ASP A 305 20.20 -0.98 26.85
C ASP A 305 19.34 -1.17 25.59
N PHE A 306 18.64 -2.31 25.51
CA PHE A 306 17.91 -2.73 24.30
C PHE A 306 16.45 -3.03 24.63
N HIS A 307 15.55 -2.26 24.05
CA HIS A 307 14.11 -2.37 24.21
C HIS A 307 13.42 -2.72 22.92
N ILE A 308 12.40 -3.57 23.00
CA ILE A 308 11.47 -3.90 21.89
C ILE A 308 10.06 -3.59 22.35
N VAL A 309 9.35 -2.73 21.63
CA VAL A 309 7.94 -2.42 21.86
C VAL A 309 7.11 -3.14 20.79
N LEU A 310 6.41 -4.19 21.23
CA LEU A 310 5.48 -4.97 20.42
C LEU A 310 4.13 -4.29 20.39
N VAL A 311 3.65 -3.93 19.20
CA VAL A 311 2.45 -3.11 19.02
C VAL A 311 1.34 -3.92 18.33
N ASP A 312 0.17 -4.01 18.98
CA ASP A 312 -1.04 -4.55 18.36
C ASP A 312 -1.73 -3.52 17.45
N ASN A 313 -2.21 -2.45 17.99
CA ASN A 313 -2.90 -1.37 17.27
C ASN A 313 -3.86 -1.88 16.17
N GLY A 314 -4.78 -2.77 16.55
CA GLY A 314 -5.80 -3.34 15.65
C GLY A 314 -5.39 -4.59 14.89
N ARG A 315 -4.15 -5.08 15.04
CA ARG A 315 -3.67 -6.28 14.32
C ARG A 315 -4.39 -7.55 14.75
N THR A 316 -4.66 -7.73 16.02
CA THR A 316 -5.46 -8.85 16.54
C THR A 316 -6.89 -8.82 15.98
N ALA A 317 -7.50 -7.65 15.87
CA ALA A 317 -8.82 -7.49 15.26
C ALA A 317 -8.80 -7.86 13.77
N ALA A 318 -7.79 -7.38 13.03
CA ALA A 318 -7.59 -7.75 11.63
C ALA A 318 -7.30 -9.26 11.47
N LEU A 319 -6.55 -9.88 12.39
CA LEU A 319 -6.23 -11.30 12.39
C LEU A 319 -7.48 -12.18 12.61
N SER A 320 -8.42 -11.72 13.43
CA SER A 320 -9.69 -12.43 13.70
C SER A 320 -10.63 -12.45 12.49
N ASN A 321 -10.48 -11.51 11.58
CA ASN A 321 -11.25 -11.44 10.34
C ASN A 321 -10.57 -12.31 9.26
N GLU A 322 -11.31 -13.23 8.65
CA GLU A 322 -10.78 -14.14 7.62
C GLU A 322 -10.15 -13.40 6.43
N ILE A 323 -10.75 -12.30 6.01
CA ILE A 323 -10.25 -11.45 4.94
C ILE A 323 -9.16 -10.49 5.44
N GLY A 324 -9.32 -9.96 6.67
CA GLY A 324 -8.38 -9.01 7.27
C GLY A 324 -6.99 -9.57 7.46
N ARG A 325 -6.89 -10.84 7.87
CA ARG A 325 -5.61 -11.54 8.08
C ARG A 325 -4.72 -11.58 6.83
N GLU A 326 -5.31 -11.56 5.64
CA GLU A 326 -4.55 -11.50 4.39
C GLU A 326 -3.71 -10.22 4.29
N ALA A 327 -4.23 -9.07 4.75
CA ALA A 327 -3.49 -7.81 4.75
C ALA A 327 -2.27 -7.82 5.69
N LEU A 328 -2.31 -8.62 6.77
CA LEU A 328 -1.22 -8.75 7.73
C LEU A 328 0.00 -9.52 7.20
N LYS A 329 -0.13 -10.26 6.08
CA LYS A 329 1.02 -10.88 5.39
C LYS A 329 1.97 -9.85 4.78
N CYS A 330 1.57 -8.59 4.68
CA CYS A 330 2.30 -7.54 3.97
C CYS A 330 3.69 -7.28 4.57
N ILE A 331 4.72 -7.35 3.70
CA ILE A 331 6.12 -7.05 4.04
C ILE A 331 6.53 -5.59 3.75
N ARG A 332 5.59 -4.73 3.41
CA ARG A 332 5.79 -3.27 3.16
C ARG A 332 6.74 -2.93 2.00
N CYS A 333 6.82 -3.77 0.97
CA CYS A 333 7.72 -3.60 -0.17
C CYS A 333 7.29 -2.54 -1.21
N SER A 334 6.08 -2.01 -1.15
CA SER A 334 5.52 -1.02 -2.11
C SER A 334 5.32 -1.49 -3.55
N ALA A 335 5.55 -2.75 -3.91
CA ALA A 335 5.38 -3.22 -5.28
C ALA A 335 3.98 -2.91 -5.84
N CYS A 336 2.94 -3.05 -5.01
CA CYS A 336 1.56 -2.74 -5.38
C CYS A 336 1.32 -1.24 -5.66
N LEU A 337 2.03 -0.33 -4.98
CA LEU A 337 1.97 1.11 -5.23
C LEU A 337 2.54 1.44 -6.61
N ASN A 338 3.71 0.88 -6.92
CA ASN A 338 4.46 1.19 -8.15
C ASN A 338 3.76 0.71 -9.44
N VAL A 339 2.79 -0.20 -9.34
CA VAL A 339 1.99 -0.67 -10.49
C VAL A 339 0.58 -0.11 -10.52
N CYS A 340 0.16 0.62 -9.48
CA CYS A 340 -1.22 1.06 -9.34
C CYS A 340 -1.51 2.31 -10.18
N PRO A 341 -2.44 2.24 -11.15
CA PRO A 341 -2.79 3.40 -11.97
C PRO A 341 -3.48 4.51 -11.16
N VAL A 342 -4.13 4.17 -10.05
CA VAL A 342 -4.77 5.15 -9.17
C VAL A 342 -3.69 5.91 -8.38
N TYR A 343 -2.75 5.20 -7.76
CA TYR A 343 -1.64 5.80 -7.03
C TYR A 343 -0.75 6.67 -7.94
N GLU A 344 -0.40 6.18 -9.13
CA GLU A 344 0.42 6.93 -10.10
C GLU A 344 -0.21 8.27 -10.47
N ARG A 345 -1.54 8.35 -10.49
CA ARG A 345 -2.26 9.57 -10.86
C ARG A 345 -2.55 10.49 -9.69
N ALA A 346 -3.05 9.94 -8.58
CA ALA A 346 -3.53 10.72 -7.45
C ALA A 346 -2.43 11.01 -6.40
N GLY A 347 -1.37 10.20 -6.34
CA GLY A 347 -0.34 10.31 -5.32
C GLY A 347 -0.74 9.70 -3.98
N GLY A 348 0.23 9.62 -3.06
CA GLY A 348 0.03 9.04 -1.73
C GLY A 348 -0.84 9.90 -0.83
N HIS A 349 -0.69 11.20 -0.89
CA HIS A 349 -1.46 12.15 -0.07
C HIS A 349 -2.97 12.04 -0.29
N ALA A 350 -3.40 11.71 -1.51
CA ALA A 350 -4.82 11.50 -1.80
C ALA A 350 -5.48 10.44 -0.91
N TYR A 351 -4.71 9.47 -0.40
CA TYR A 351 -5.24 8.44 0.50
C TYR A 351 -5.50 8.98 1.91
N GLY A 352 -4.87 10.09 2.32
CA GLY A 352 -5.00 10.65 3.68
C GLY A 352 -4.61 9.68 4.79
N SER A 353 -3.80 8.69 4.48
CA SER A 353 -3.44 7.58 5.35
C SER A 353 -1.93 7.34 5.29
N VAL A 354 -1.36 6.95 6.41
CA VAL A 354 0.05 6.57 6.53
C VAL A 354 0.41 5.44 5.55
N TYR A 355 -0.52 4.52 5.30
CA TYR A 355 -0.36 3.49 4.27
C TYR A 355 -1.12 3.88 3.00
N PRO A 356 -0.44 4.43 1.96
CA PRO A 356 -1.11 4.75 0.70
C PRO A 356 -1.19 3.54 -0.24
N GLY A 357 -1.89 3.71 -1.35
CA GLY A 357 -1.97 2.73 -2.41
C GLY A 357 -2.83 1.51 -2.09
N PRO A 358 -2.72 0.44 -2.90
CA PRO A 358 -3.59 -0.73 -2.75
C PRO A 358 -3.50 -1.42 -1.40
N ILE A 359 -2.30 -1.53 -0.82
CA ILE A 359 -2.15 -2.13 0.51
C ILE A 359 -2.78 -1.24 1.59
N GLY A 360 -2.62 0.07 1.52
CA GLY A 360 -3.26 0.99 2.47
C GLY A 360 -4.77 0.96 2.38
N ALA A 361 -5.30 0.79 1.17
CA ALA A 361 -6.74 0.68 0.94
C ALA A 361 -7.41 -0.53 1.60
N ILE A 362 -6.63 -1.57 1.94
CA ILE A 362 -7.13 -2.74 2.67
C ILE A 362 -6.63 -2.80 4.12
N LEU A 363 -5.41 -2.34 4.41
CA LEU A 363 -4.80 -2.46 5.73
C LEU A 363 -5.34 -1.41 6.71
N THR A 364 -5.36 -0.13 6.32
CA THR A 364 -5.78 0.96 7.22
C THR A 364 -7.20 0.76 7.74
N PRO A 365 -8.22 0.43 6.92
CA PRO A 365 -9.55 0.16 7.46
C PRO A 365 -9.62 -1.08 8.36
N GLN A 366 -8.76 -2.07 8.16
CA GLN A 366 -8.70 -3.25 9.03
C GLN A 366 -8.10 -2.91 10.39
N LEU A 367 -7.07 -2.07 10.43
CA LEU A 367 -6.43 -1.63 11.68
C LEU A 367 -7.31 -0.64 12.46
N ALA A 368 -7.94 0.32 11.77
CA ALA A 368 -8.82 1.32 12.37
C ALA A 368 -10.18 0.76 12.80
N GLY A 369 -10.53 -0.43 12.30
CA GLY A 369 -11.85 -1.05 12.48
C GLY A 369 -12.77 -0.78 11.30
N MET A 370 -13.43 -1.84 10.83
CA MET A 370 -14.37 -1.79 9.68
C MET A 370 -15.61 -0.95 9.95
N ASP A 371 -15.90 -0.70 11.23
CA ASP A 371 -17.03 0.14 11.69
C ASP A 371 -16.71 1.63 11.65
N SER A 372 -15.45 1.99 11.37
CA SER A 372 -15.05 3.40 11.31
C SER A 372 -15.92 4.19 10.35
N THR A 373 -16.42 5.30 10.84
CA THR A 373 -17.27 6.24 10.10
C THR A 373 -16.49 7.45 9.60
N ASP A 374 -15.19 7.53 9.92
CA ASP A 374 -14.36 8.63 9.43
C ASP A 374 -14.26 8.60 7.90
N ASP A 375 -14.20 9.78 7.31
CA ASP A 375 -14.24 9.96 5.86
C ASP A 375 -13.03 9.34 5.14
N VAL A 376 -11.85 9.31 5.78
CA VAL A 376 -10.64 8.70 5.22
C VAL A 376 -10.82 7.19 5.15
N THR A 377 -10.96 6.53 6.28
CA THR A 377 -11.07 5.07 6.39
C THR A 377 -12.21 4.51 5.55
N ALA A 378 -13.39 5.13 5.64
CA ALA A 378 -14.58 4.68 4.90
C ALA A 378 -14.41 4.76 3.38
N SER A 379 -13.58 5.68 2.88
CA SER A 379 -13.37 5.89 1.44
C SER A 379 -12.26 5.03 0.83
N LEU A 380 -11.31 4.55 1.63
CA LEU A 380 -10.12 3.83 1.14
C LEU A 380 -10.43 2.57 0.32
N PRO A 381 -11.39 1.71 0.66
CA PRO A 381 -11.72 0.54 -0.17
C PRO A 381 -12.17 0.89 -1.59
N TYR A 382 -12.59 2.14 -1.82
CA TYR A 382 -12.99 2.65 -3.14
C TYR A 382 -11.86 3.30 -3.93
N ALA A 383 -10.67 3.46 -3.33
CA ALA A 383 -9.49 4.03 -3.97
C ALA A 383 -8.78 3.03 -4.92
N SER A 384 -9.54 2.27 -5.69
CA SER A 384 -9.01 1.23 -6.58
C SER A 384 -9.85 1.09 -7.85
N SER A 385 -9.18 0.86 -8.98
CA SER A 385 -9.80 0.49 -10.26
C SER A 385 -10.07 -1.01 -10.41
N LEU A 386 -9.68 -1.84 -9.44
CA LEU A 386 -9.80 -3.30 -9.45
C LEU A 386 -9.14 -3.96 -10.69
N CYS A 387 -8.04 -3.41 -11.19
CA CYS A 387 -7.35 -3.94 -12.38
C CYS A 387 -6.52 -5.21 -12.14
N GLY A 388 -6.35 -5.66 -10.88
CA GLY A 388 -5.63 -6.89 -10.51
C GLY A 388 -4.10 -6.78 -10.47
N ARG A 389 -3.49 -5.70 -10.98
CA ARG A 389 -2.02 -5.58 -11.06
C ARG A 389 -1.32 -5.68 -9.69
N CYS A 390 -1.97 -5.21 -8.63
CA CYS A 390 -1.44 -5.31 -7.27
C CYS A 390 -1.33 -6.77 -6.78
N ASP A 391 -2.27 -7.63 -7.17
CA ASP A 391 -2.26 -9.06 -6.82
C ASP A 391 -1.14 -9.80 -7.56
N GLU A 392 -0.98 -9.48 -8.86
CA GLU A 392 0.08 -10.08 -9.69
C GLU A 392 1.49 -9.81 -9.15
N VAL A 393 1.75 -8.59 -8.67
CA VAL A 393 3.10 -8.20 -8.24
C VAL A 393 3.39 -8.48 -6.77
N CYS A 394 2.40 -8.80 -5.94
CA CYS A 394 2.59 -8.99 -4.51
C CYS A 394 3.53 -10.17 -4.22
N PRO A 395 4.69 -9.96 -3.57
CA PRO A 395 5.66 -11.02 -3.33
C PRO A 395 5.17 -12.07 -2.31
N VAL A 396 4.14 -11.77 -1.55
CA VAL A 396 3.51 -12.68 -0.57
C VAL A 396 2.06 -13.01 -0.93
N LYS A 397 1.69 -12.80 -2.21
CA LYS A 397 0.41 -13.21 -2.82
C LYS A 397 -0.83 -12.77 -2.02
N ILE A 398 -0.88 -11.52 -1.58
CA ILE A 398 -2.09 -10.96 -0.97
C ILE A 398 -3.13 -10.74 -2.08
N PRO A 399 -4.35 -11.29 -1.97
CA PRO A 399 -5.42 -11.08 -2.95
C PRO A 399 -6.12 -9.73 -2.69
N ILE A 400 -5.41 -8.64 -2.97
CA ILE A 400 -5.83 -7.27 -2.62
C ILE A 400 -7.19 -6.92 -3.22
N THR A 401 -7.44 -7.33 -4.46
CA THR A 401 -8.70 -7.03 -5.14
C THR A 401 -9.89 -7.77 -4.53
N ASP A 402 -9.70 -9.01 -4.09
CA ASP A 402 -10.74 -9.79 -3.42
C ASP A 402 -11.06 -9.20 -2.04
N VAL A 403 -10.03 -8.82 -1.29
CA VAL A 403 -10.18 -8.13 0.00
C VAL A 403 -10.95 -6.81 -0.17
N LEU A 404 -10.62 -6.01 -1.20
CA LEU A 404 -11.33 -4.76 -1.50
C LEU A 404 -12.81 -4.99 -1.81
N LEU A 405 -13.13 -6.02 -2.59
CA LEU A 405 -14.53 -6.36 -2.93
C LEU A 405 -15.31 -6.76 -1.70
N GLU A 406 -14.73 -7.61 -0.85
CA GLU A 406 -15.37 -8.04 0.39
C GLU A 406 -15.59 -6.86 1.35
N MET A 407 -14.60 -5.98 1.52
CA MET A 407 -14.75 -4.78 2.35
C MET A 407 -15.85 -3.85 1.83
N ARG A 408 -15.97 -3.69 0.52
CA ARG A 408 -17.07 -2.92 -0.10
C ARG A 408 -18.43 -3.59 0.15
N HIS A 409 -18.48 -4.92 0.09
CA HIS A 409 -19.67 -5.69 0.40
C HIS A 409 -20.12 -5.47 1.85
N GLN A 410 -19.21 -5.64 2.81
CA GLN A 410 -19.48 -5.42 4.24
C GLN A 410 -20.00 -4.00 4.52
N LYS A 411 -19.36 -2.98 3.90
CA LYS A 411 -19.83 -1.58 4.03
C LYS A 411 -21.25 -1.38 3.50
N VAL A 412 -21.59 -1.99 2.37
CA VAL A 412 -22.93 -1.88 1.78
C VAL A 412 -23.97 -2.61 2.64
N GLU A 413 -23.61 -3.74 3.23
CA GLU A 413 -24.52 -4.46 4.15
C GLU A 413 -24.80 -3.67 5.42
N GLN A 414 -23.76 -3.04 5.99
CA GLN A 414 -23.90 -2.23 7.20
C GLN A 414 -24.66 -0.92 6.96
N HIS A 415 -24.42 -0.26 5.83
CA HIS A 415 -24.98 1.05 5.49
C HIS A 415 -25.45 1.09 4.04
N ARG A 416 -26.61 0.51 3.78
CA ARG A 416 -27.22 0.54 2.45
C ARG A 416 -28.01 1.84 2.24
N PRO A 417 -27.52 2.78 1.39
CA PRO A 417 -28.27 3.98 1.11
C PRO A 417 -29.63 3.63 0.49
N PRO A 418 -30.77 4.10 1.01
CA PRO A 418 -32.09 3.66 0.56
C PRO A 418 -32.37 3.98 -0.91
N VAL A 419 -31.86 5.09 -1.42
CA VAL A 419 -32.02 5.50 -2.81
C VAL A 419 -31.24 4.58 -3.75
N GLU A 420 -29.97 4.30 -3.44
CA GLU A 420 -29.15 3.38 -4.22
C GLU A 420 -29.71 1.96 -4.16
N GLY A 421 -30.16 1.51 -2.99
CA GLY A 421 -30.79 0.22 -2.82
C GLY A 421 -32.02 0.04 -3.68
N ALA A 422 -32.88 1.04 -3.74
CA ALA A 422 -34.08 1.03 -4.60
C ALA A 422 -33.69 1.04 -6.09
N MET A 423 -32.70 1.83 -6.48
CA MET A 423 -32.21 1.90 -7.86
C MET A 423 -31.64 0.55 -8.33
N PHE A 424 -30.76 -0.07 -7.56
CA PHE A 424 -30.18 -1.38 -7.91
C PHE A 424 -31.20 -2.49 -7.90
N SER A 425 -32.20 -2.47 -7.00
CA SER A 425 -33.30 -3.40 -7.00
C SER A 425 -34.15 -3.27 -8.27
N ALA A 426 -34.44 -2.04 -8.70
CA ALA A 426 -35.15 -1.78 -9.96
C ALA A 426 -34.37 -2.26 -11.18
N ILE A 427 -33.04 -2.03 -11.21
CA ILE A 427 -32.14 -2.54 -12.26
C ILE A 427 -32.16 -4.08 -12.28
N GLY A 428 -32.06 -4.73 -11.13
CA GLY A 428 -32.11 -6.20 -11.02
C GLY A 428 -33.40 -6.78 -11.54
N GLN A 429 -34.56 -6.19 -11.18
CA GLN A 429 -35.84 -6.59 -11.71
C GLN A 429 -35.96 -6.38 -13.23
N MET A 430 -35.43 -5.25 -13.72
CA MET A 430 -35.44 -4.95 -15.15
C MET A 430 -34.60 -5.97 -15.94
N TRP A 431 -33.45 -6.37 -15.42
CA TRP A 431 -32.58 -7.39 -16.05
C TRP A 431 -33.17 -8.80 -15.99
N GLY A 432 -33.92 -9.12 -14.94
CA GLY A 432 -34.65 -10.39 -14.82
C GLY A 432 -35.82 -10.57 -15.80
N HIS A 433 -36.26 -9.50 -16.47
CA HIS A 433 -37.44 -9.53 -17.34
C HIS A 433 -37.14 -9.00 -18.76
N SER A 434 -37.03 -9.88 -19.75
CA SER A 434 -36.64 -9.53 -21.12
C SER A 434 -37.47 -8.40 -21.73
N LYS A 435 -38.81 -8.42 -21.50
CA LYS A 435 -39.71 -7.37 -22.00
C LYS A 435 -39.48 -6.00 -21.37
N LEU A 436 -39.13 -5.97 -20.08
CA LEU A 436 -38.78 -4.72 -19.38
C LEU A 436 -37.42 -4.20 -19.87
N TRP A 437 -36.46 -5.10 -20.04
CA TRP A 437 -35.18 -4.77 -20.62
C TRP A 437 -35.29 -4.17 -22.01
N ASP A 438 -36.04 -4.77 -22.90
CA ASP A 438 -36.25 -4.24 -24.26
C ASP A 438 -36.89 -2.85 -24.27
N LYS A 439 -37.85 -2.58 -23.37
CA LYS A 439 -38.42 -1.24 -23.20
C LYS A 439 -37.39 -0.24 -22.69
N ALA A 440 -36.61 -0.62 -21.67
CA ALA A 440 -35.56 0.23 -21.09
C ALA A 440 -34.50 0.59 -22.13
N VAL A 441 -34.02 -0.38 -22.91
CA VAL A 441 -33.01 -0.13 -23.96
C VAL A 441 -33.56 0.80 -25.06
N ARG A 442 -34.82 0.70 -25.41
CA ARG A 442 -35.48 1.64 -26.35
C ARG A 442 -35.56 3.07 -25.77
N MET A 443 -35.83 3.19 -24.46
CA MET A 443 -35.84 4.49 -23.77
C MET A 443 -34.45 5.12 -23.69
N VAL A 444 -33.40 4.31 -23.54
CA VAL A 444 -32.00 4.80 -23.52
C VAL A 444 -31.67 5.53 -24.84
N ALA A 445 -32.21 5.09 -25.97
CA ALA A 445 -32.04 5.79 -27.26
C ALA A 445 -32.58 7.23 -27.24
N ALA A 446 -33.57 7.56 -26.41
CA ALA A 446 -34.04 8.93 -26.21
C ALA A 446 -32.99 9.81 -25.50
N GLY A 447 -32.08 9.22 -24.73
CA GLY A 447 -30.97 9.92 -24.10
C GLY A 447 -29.99 10.61 -25.07
N ARG A 448 -30.10 10.33 -26.38
CA ARG A 448 -29.39 11.08 -27.43
C ARG A 448 -29.65 12.58 -27.42
N ILE A 449 -30.79 13.00 -26.90
CA ILE A 449 -31.15 14.41 -26.76
C ILE A 449 -30.18 15.14 -25.81
N LEU A 450 -29.56 14.41 -24.87
CA LEU A 450 -28.56 14.95 -23.93
C LEU A 450 -27.17 15.13 -24.53
N GLY A 451 -26.91 14.57 -25.72
CA GLY A 451 -25.59 14.48 -26.30
C GLY A 451 -25.15 15.64 -27.19
N GLY A 452 -25.98 16.68 -27.34
CA GLY A 452 -25.63 17.84 -28.17
C GLY A 452 -25.18 17.49 -29.60
N PHE A 453 -24.48 18.42 -30.25
CA PHE A 453 -23.99 18.26 -31.62
C PHE A 453 -22.73 17.40 -31.73
N ASN A 454 -22.02 17.17 -30.62
CA ASN A 454 -20.70 16.50 -30.60
C ASN A 454 -20.81 14.97 -30.48
N GLY A 455 -22.01 14.41 -30.36
CA GLY A 455 -22.21 12.97 -30.23
C GLY A 455 -21.75 12.37 -28.88
N VAL A 456 -21.49 13.21 -27.87
CA VAL A 456 -21.12 12.81 -26.52
C VAL A 456 -21.98 13.52 -25.48
N ILE A 457 -22.18 12.88 -24.34
CA ILE A 457 -22.86 13.43 -23.17
C ILE A 457 -21.77 13.79 -22.16
N ASN A 458 -21.51 15.08 -21.98
CA ASN A 458 -20.49 15.59 -21.05
C ASN A 458 -21.04 15.94 -19.68
N LYS A 459 -22.36 15.97 -19.48
CA LYS A 459 -22.96 16.24 -18.18
C LYS A 459 -24.28 15.47 -18.02
N MET A 460 -24.31 14.62 -17.00
CA MET A 460 -25.52 13.88 -16.61
C MET A 460 -26.10 14.48 -15.31
N PRO A 461 -27.42 14.34 -15.08
CA PRO A 461 -28.01 14.76 -13.81
C PRO A 461 -27.65 13.79 -12.67
N PRO A 462 -27.72 14.22 -11.39
CA PRO A 462 -27.62 13.31 -10.26
C PRO A 462 -28.70 12.20 -10.31
N PRO A 463 -28.38 10.97 -9.86
CA PRO A 463 -27.16 10.52 -9.18
C PRO A 463 -26.02 10.09 -10.12
N VAL A 464 -26.23 10.12 -11.43
CA VAL A 464 -25.24 9.62 -12.42
C VAL A 464 -24.23 10.69 -12.87
N SER A 465 -24.34 11.93 -12.35
CA SER A 465 -23.42 13.03 -12.66
C SER A 465 -21.95 12.71 -12.37
N GLY A 466 -21.66 11.95 -11.31
CA GLY A 466 -20.30 11.53 -10.98
C GLY A 466 -19.59 10.76 -12.10
N TRP A 467 -20.33 10.15 -13.01
CA TRP A 467 -19.76 9.47 -14.17
C TRP A 467 -19.19 10.47 -15.20
N THR A 468 -19.90 11.58 -15.41
CA THR A 468 -19.53 12.61 -16.40
C THR A 468 -18.65 13.72 -15.83
N ASP A 469 -18.36 13.73 -14.53
CA ASP A 469 -17.41 14.69 -13.94
C ASP A 469 -15.97 14.52 -14.46
N TYR A 470 -15.63 13.32 -14.96
CA TYR A 470 -14.27 12.95 -15.34
C TYR A 470 -14.16 12.33 -16.74
N ARG A 471 -15.27 12.08 -17.42
CA ARG A 471 -15.31 11.46 -18.76
C ARG A 471 -16.58 11.79 -19.51
N ASP A 472 -16.47 11.83 -20.82
CA ASP A 472 -17.62 11.91 -21.68
C ASP A 472 -18.24 10.52 -21.89
N VAL A 473 -19.54 10.48 -22.09
CA VAL A 473 -20.27 9.26 -22.44
C VAL A 473 -20.76 9.38 -23.89
N ALA A 474 -20.44 8.39 -24.71
CA ALA A 474 -20.94 8.34 -26.07
C ALA A 474 -22.48 8.30 -26.08
N VAL A 475 -23.11 9.06 -26.96
CA VAL A 475 -24.56 8.99 -27.11
C VAL A 475 -24.98 7.57 -27.50
N PRO A 476 -26.08 7.05 -26.95
CA PRO A 476 -26.60 5.72 -27.31
C PRO A 476 -26.85 5.61 -28.82
N PRO A 477 -26.60 4.44 -29.41
CA PRO A 477 -26.90 4.21 -30.82
C PRO A 477 -28.42 4.36 -31.10
N LYS A 478 -28.77 4.72 -32.33
CA LYS A 478 -30.18 4.87 -32.74
C LYS A 478 -30.99 3.56 -32.66
N LYS A 479 -30.30 2.44 -32.92
CA LYS A 479 -30.88 1.08 -32.86
C LYS A 479 -30.18 0.30 -31.77
N SER A 480 -30.92 -0.48 -30.99
CA SER A 480 -30.34 -1.46 -30.08
C SER A 480 -29.58 -2.55 -30.86
N VAL A 481 -28.68 -3.27 -30.20
CA VAL A 481 -27.96 -4.41 -30.79
C VAL A 481 -28.98 -5.44 -31.37
N ARG A 482 -30.04 -5.75 -30.65
CA ARG A 482 -31.12 -6.66 -31.13
C ARG A 482 -31.78 -6.14 -32.41
N GLN A 483 -32.14 -4.85 -32.44
CA GLN A 483 -32.73 -4.23 -33.64
C GLN A 483 -31.75 -4.16 -34.81
N TRP A 484 -30.43 -4.04 -34.49
CA TRP A 484 -29.42 -4.09 -35.53
C TRP A 484 -29.28 -5.50 -36.11
N PHE A 485 -29.27 -6.56 -35.28
CA PHE A 485 -29.23 -7.95 -35.74
C PHE A 485 -30.45 -8.35 -36.61
N GLU A 486 -31.60 -7.74 -36.37
CA GLU A 486 -32.82 -7.94 -37.17
C GLU A 486 -32.76 -7.15 -38.52
N SER A 487 -31.84 -6.22 -38.69
CA SER A 487 -31.74 -5.39 -39.88
C SER A 487 -31.16 -6.15 -41.07
N ASP A 488 -31.52 -5.69 -42.29
CA ASP A 488 -31.02 -6.28 -43.55
C ASP A 488 -29.50 -6.09 -43.68
N GLU A 489 -28.93 -5.01 -43.13
CA GLU A 489 -27.51 -4.77 -43.04
C GLU A 489 -26.78 -5.87 -42.26
N ALA A 490 -27.27 -6.21 -41.07
CA ALA A 490 -26.66 -7.26 -40.23
C ALA A 490 -26.78 -8.64 -40.90
N LYS A 491 -27.94 -8.94 -41.51
CA LYS A 491 -28.15 -10.19 -42.26
C LYS A 491 -27.17 -10.30 -43.43
N ARG A 492 -26.93 -9.19 -44.14
CA ARG A 492 -25.96 -9.15 -45.24
C ARG A 492 -24.54 -9.38 -44.73
N LEU A 493 -24.10 -8.64 -43.71
CA LEU A 493 -22.78 -8.80 -43.12
C LEU A 493 -22.55 -10.21 -42.57
N MET A 494 -23.56 -10.82 -41.96
CA MET A 494 -23.45 -12.20 -41.47
C MET A 494 -23.35 -13.20 -42.64
N ALA A 495 -24.07 -12.96 -43.74
CA ALA A 495 -23.98 -13.80 -44.93
C ALA A 495 -22.61 -13.68 -45.60
N GLU A 496 -22.06 -12.47 -45.69
CA GLU A 496 -20.71 -12.20 -46.19
C GLU A 496 -19.63 -12.88 -45.33
N ALA A 497 -19.69 -12.71 -43.99
CA ALA A 497 -18.77 -13.37 -43.04
C ALA A 497 -18.83 -14.90 -43.12
N LYS A 498 -20.04 -15.46 -43.32
CA LYS A 498 -20.21 -16.89 -43.51
C LYS A 498 -19.65 -17.37 -44.86
N ALA A 499 -19.76 -16.57 -45.90
CA ALA A 499 -19.22 -16.86 -47.22
C ALA A 499 -17.69 -16.80 -47.22
N GLU A 500 -17.10 -15.91 -46.45
CA GLU A 500 -15.64 -15.78 -46.25
C GLU A 500 -15.04 -16.84 -45.32
N GLY A 501 -15.84 -17.77 -44.81
CA GLY A 501 -15.35 -18.87 -43.98
C GLY A 501 -14.87 -18.49 -42.56
N VAL A 502 -15.31 -17.32 -42.07
CA VAL A 502 -15.07 -16.93 -40.67
C VAL A 502 -15.83 -17.90 -39.77
N LYS A 503 -15.10 -18.87 -39.22
CA LYS A 503 -15.68 -19.79 -38.23
C LYS A 503 -15.94 -18.97 -36.96
N GLY A 504 -17.23 -18.68 -36.71
CA GLY A 504 -17.64 -18.19 -35.40
C GLY A 504 -17.26 -19.23 -34.34
N HIS A 505 -16.68 -18.80 -33.22
CA HIS A 505 -16.56 -19.68 -32.06
C HIS A 505 -17.98 -20.09 -31.66
N ALA A 506 -18.29 -21.37 -31.82
CA ALA A 506 -19.53 -21.93 -31.31
C ALA A 506 -19.56 -21.70 -29.79
N ALA A 507 -20.68 -21.21 -29.29
CA ALA A 507 -20.89 -21.18 -27.84
C ALA A 507 -20.71 -22.61 -27.31
N PRO A 508 -20.04 -22.85 -26.19
CA PRO A 508 -19.91 -24.17 -25.62
C PRO A 508 -21.28 -24.73 -25.33
N ASP A 509 -21.52 -25.94 -25.84
CA ASP A 509 -22.75 -26.67 -25.57
C ASP A 509 -22.98 -26.82 -24.08
N ALA A 510 -24.20 -26.62 -23.62
CA ALA A 510 -24.61 -26.74 -22.22
C ALA A 510 -24.56 -28.19 -21.66
N THR A 511 -23.91 -29.11 -22.37
CA THR A 511 -23.71 -30.52 -21.97
C THR A 511 -22.21 -30.78 -21.79
N GLY A 512 -21.69 -30.42 -20.62
CA GLY A 512 -20.33 -30.53 -20.16
C GLY A 512 -19.56 -31.84 -20.43
N THR A 513 -19.03 -32.00 -21.64
CA THR A 513 -17.91 -32.91 -21.89
C THR A 513 -16.88 -32.18 -22.77
N ALA A 514 -15.97 -31.48 -22.12
CA ALA A 514 -14.81 -30.89 -22.77
C ALA A 514 -13.71 -31.92 -22.90
N GLY A 515 -13.41 -32.31 -24.13
CA GLY A 515 -12.14 -32.94 -24.47
C GLY A 515 -11.02 -31.91 -24.31
N ALA A 516 -9.97 -32.27 -23.59
CA ALA A 516 -8.79 -31.44 -23.38
C ALA A 516 -8.03 -31.28 -24.70
N GLU A 517 -8.15 -30.12 -25.34
CA GLU A 517 -7.14 -29.60 -26.26
C GLU A 517 -6.38 -28.47 -25.57
N GLU A 518 -5.06 -28.60 -25.55
CA GLU A 518 -4.13 -27.66 -24.93
C GLU A 518 -4.34 -26.26 -25.49
N THR A 519 -4.74 -25.34 -24.60
CA THR A 519 -4.72 -23.89 -24.88
C THR A 519 -3.27 -23.40 -24.78
N PRO A 520 -2.73 -22.70 -25.79
CA PRO A 520 -1.42 -22.08 -25.67
C PRO A 520 -1.45 -20.99 -24.60
N ALA A 521 -0.41 -20.91 -23.80
CA ALA A 521 -0.22 -19.98 -22.69
C ALA A 521 -0.51 -18.53 -23.10
N PRO A 522 -1.12 -17.70 -22.23
CA PRO A 522 -1.34 -16.28 -22.48
C PRO A 522 -0.03 -15.52 -22.31
N GLY A 523 0.72 -15.36 -23.41
CA GLY A 523 2.03 -14.72 -23.37
C GLY A 523 2.52 -14.10 -24.67
N ALA A 524 1.67 -13.83 -25.63
CA ALA A 524 2.12 -13.18 -26.85
C ALA A 524 1.00 -12.37 -27.49
N SER A 525 0.96 -11.07 -27.29
CA SER A 525 0.57 -10.04 -28.28
C SER A 525 0.10 -8.69 -27.72
N TRP A 526 0.91 -8.05 -26.87
CA TRP A 526 0.72 -6.61 -26.58
C TRP A 526 1.79 -5.73 -27.21
N THR A 527 2.57 -6.24 -28.17
CA THR A 527 3.67 -5.51 -28.85
C THR A 527 3.27 -4.94 -30.23
N ARG A 528 1.98 -4.78 -30.54
CA ARG A 528 1.57 -4.26 -31.86
C ARG A 528 0.85 -2.91 -31.86
N TYR A 529 0.97 -2.10 -30.81
CA TYR A 529 0.32 -0.77 -30.81
C TYR A 529 1.27 0.43 -30.63
N ASN A 530 2.59 0.26 -30.74
CA ASN A 530 3.53 1.38 -30.74
C ASN A 530 4.56 1.22 -31.87
N ARG A 531 4.14 1.38 -33.09
CA ARG A 531 5.04 1.69 -34.22
C ARG A 531 4.25 2.33 -35.34
N LYS A 532 4.00 3.65 -35.24
CA LYS A 532 3.78 4.59 -36.33
C LYS A 532 3.58 6.00 -35.77
N GLU A 533 4.65 6.64 -35.37
CA GLU A 533 4.77 8.10 -35.26
C GLU A 533 6.24 8.45 -35.02
N ASP A 534 7.10 8.11 -35.99
CA ASP A 534 8.41 8.73 -36.15
C ASP A 534 8.76 8.62 -37.62
N GLU A 535 8.09 9.43 -38.43
CA GLU A 535 8.53 9.90 -39.75
C GLU A 535 7.60 11.03 -40.19
N LYS A 536 7.90 12.25 -39.68
CA LYS A 536 7.86 13.52 -40.46
C LYS A 536 8.38 14.65 -39.56
#